data_acde07f7c014f422efde3f3a9c55a99b
#
_entry.id   acde07f7c014f422efde3f3a9c55a99b
#
_cell.length_a   1.000
_cell.length_b   1.000
_cell.length_c   1.000
_cell.angle_alpha   90.00
_cell.angle_beta   90.00
_cell.angle_gamma   90.00
#
_symmetry.space_group_name_H-M   'P 1'
#
loop_
_entity.id
_entity.type
_entity.pdbx_description
1 polymer ?
#
loop_
_entity_poly.entity_id
_entity_poly.type
_entity_poly.pdbx_seq_one_letter_code
_entity_poly.pdbx_strand_id
1 'polypeptide(L)'
;MLYAPLEGRSLRQIIRGGEDSPGLRTVLGRFVARLHAAGIYFRSLHLGNIIISPSGQPGLIDIADLRARSAPLSPYLRRRNMQQLHKYPEDHAWLSAGGSSEVEDAYRAADGKKR
;
A
#
# COMPACT_ATOMS: atom_id res chain seq x y z
N MET A 1 9.89 10.97 3.78
CA MET A 1 10.51 9.65 3.81
C MET A 1 9.55 8.60 3.36
N LEU A 2 10.05 7.65 2.58
CA LEU A 2 9.19 6.62 2.00
C LEU A 2 9.13 5.35 2.84
N TYR A 3 9.96 5.23 3.84
CA TYR A 3 9.97 4.07 4.72
C TYR A 3 9.86 4.53 6.16
N ALA A 4 9.20 3.70 6.95
CA ALA A 4 8.98 4.00 8.35
C ALA A 4 10.21 3.69 9.17
N PRO A 5 10.41 4.41 10.28
CA PRO A 5 11.35 3.95 11.30
C PRO A 5 10.92 2.57 11.79
N LEU A 6 11.78 1.92 12.54
CA LEU A 6 11.52 0.56 13.00
C LEU A 6 10.36 0.44 13.97
N GLU A 7 9.85 1.57 14.47
CA GLU A 7 8.68 1.56 15.34
C GLU A 7 7.43 1.37 14.52
N GLY A 8 6.51 0.59 15.03
CA GLY A 8 5.27 0.31 14.35
C GLY A 8 5.15 -1.16 14.04
N ARG A 9 3.99 -1.54 13.52
CA ARG A 9 3.70 -2.92 13.18
C ARG A 9 3.33 -3.01 11.72
N SER A 10 3.63 -4.16 11.10
CA SER A 10 3.20 -4.37 9.73
C SER A 10 1.68 -4.40 9.67
N LEU A 11 1.14 -4.01 8.52
CA LEU A 11 -0.30 -4.03 8.32
C LEU A 11 -0.84 -5.45 8.49
N ARG A 12 -0.07 -6.46 8.07
CA ARG A 12 -0.47 -7.86 8.26
C ARG A 12 -0.59 -8.23 9.72
N GLN A 13 0.34 -7.77 10.56
CA GLN A 13 0.27 -8.00 11.99
C GLN A 13 -0.95 -7.36 12.62
N ILE A 14 -1.28 -6.15 12.18
CA ILE A 14 -2.45 -5.44 12.68
C ILE A 14 -3.72 -6.22 12.34
N ILE A 15 -3.82 -6.71 11.12
CA ILE A 15 -4.98 -7.46 10.66
C ILE A 15 -5.11 -8.77 11.43
N ARG A 16 -4.01 -9.50 11.60
CA ARG A 16 -4.01 -10.78 12.34
C ARG A 16 -4.38 -10.60 13.79
N GLY A 17 -4.00 -9.47 14.36
CA GLY A 17 -4.31 -9.17 15.76
C GLY A 17 -5.72 -8.66 15.98
N GLY A 18 -6.52 -8.53 14.94
CA GLY A 18 -7.87 -8.01 15.04
C GLY A 18 -7.93 -6.52 15.33
N GLU A 19 -6.88 -5.81 15.05
CA GLU A 19 -6.78 -4.37 15.32
C GLU A 19 -7.06 -3.53 14.08
N ASP A 20 -7.70 -4.13 13.08
CA ASP A 20 -8.14 -3.41 11.88
C ASP A 20 -9.08 -2.28 12.31
N SER A 21 -8.86 -1.11 11.78
CA SER A 21 -9.67 0.06 12.10
C SER A 21 -10.26 0.65 10.83
N PRO A 22 -11.39 1.36 10.96
CA PRO A 22 -11.95 2.06 9.81
C PRO A 22 -10.92 3.01 9.22
N GLY A 23 -10.84 3.03 7.89
CA GLY A 23 -9.94 3.94 7.20
C GLY A 23 -8.57 3.39 6.89
N LEU A 24 -8.19 2.22 7.42
CA LEU A 24 -6.89 1.63 7.09
C LEU A 24 -6.77 1.35 5.59
N ARG A 25 -7.83 0.86 4.97
CA ARG A 25 -7.82 0.59 3.53
C ARG A 25 -7.66 1.88 2.73
N THR A 26 -8.30 2.96 3.19
CA THR A 26 -8.16 4.27 2.56
C THR A 26 -6.72 4.77 2.68
N VAL A 27 -6.11 4.63 3.86
CA VAL A 27 -4.71 5.01 4.06
C VAL A 27 -3.81 4.24 3.11
N LEU A 28 -4.04 2.93 2.98
CA LEU A 28 -3.25 2.09 2.09
C LEU A 28 -3.39 2.53 0.63
N GLY A 29 -4.61 2.75 0.17
CA GLY A 29 -4.83 3.18 -1.21
C GLY A 29 -4.13 4.49 -1.53
N ARG A 30 -4.24 5.45 -0.65
CA ARG A 30 -3.56 6.74 -0.80
C ARG A 30 -2.05 6.59 -0.81
N PHE A 31 -1.53 5.74 0.06
CA PHE A 31 -0.09 5.50 0.15
C PHE A 31 0.46 4.92 -1.15
N VAL A 32 -0.21 3.88 -1.68
CA VAL A 32 0.23 3.26 -2.92
C VAL A 32 0.14 4.26 -4.08
N ALA A 33 -0.92 5.08 -4.11
CA ALA A 33 -1.04 6.11 -5.15
C ALA A 33 0.12 7.09 -5.10
N ARG A 34 0.54 7.49 -3.91
CA ARG A 34 1.69 8.40 -3.76
C ARG A 34 2.98 7.74 -4.24
N LEU A 35 3.17 6.46 -3.93
CA LEU A 35 4.35 5.74 -4.41
C LEU A 35 4.38 5.73 -5.94
N HIS A 36 3.27 5.42 -6.57
CA HIS A 36 3.20 5.32 -8.02
C HIS A 36 3.36 6.68 -8.69
N ALA A 37 2.78 7.72 -8.10
CA ALA A 37 2.92 9.08 -8.63
C ALA A 37 4.37 9.56 -8.53
N ALA A 38 5.10 9.08 -7.53
CA ALA A 38 6.52 9.41 -7.37
C ALA A 38 7.43 8.52 -8.21
N GLY A 39 6.86 7.60 -8.99
CA GLY A 39 7.65 6.72 -9.85
C GLY A 39 8.24 5.53 -9.13
N ILE A 40 7.70 5.15 -7.99
CA ILE A 40 8.26 4.07 -7.19
C ILE A 40 7.50 2.76 -7.47
N TYR A 41 8.25 1.76 -7.90
CA TYR A 41 7.75 0.41 -8.12
C TYR A 41 8.43 -0.51 -7.13
N PHE A 42 7.66 -1.18 -6.27
CA PHE A 42 8.19 -2.06 -5.24
C PHE A 42 7.63 -3.46 -5.46
N ARG A 43 8.47 -4.34 -6.02
CA ARG A 43 8.05 -5.71 -6.38
C ARG A 43 7.57 -6.51 -5.19
N SER A 44 8.09 -6.23 -4.02
CA SER A 44 7.70 -6.93 -2.79
C SER A 44 6.59 -6.20 -2.05
N LEU A 45 5.72 -5.50 -2.76
CA LEU A 45 4.61 -4.79 -2.16
C LEU A 45 3.57 -5.80 -1.66
N HIS A 46 3.57 -6.02 -0.36
CA HIS A 46 2.55 -6.84 0.31
C HIS A 46 2.38 -6.32 1.73
N LEU A 47 1.33 -6.77 2.40
CA LEU A 47 0.96 -6.17 3.69
C LEU A 47 2.01 -6.39 4.78
N GLY A 48 2.85 -7.41 4.63
CA GLY A 48 3.94 -7.66 5.57
C GLY A 48 5.07 -6.66 5.49
N ASN A 49 5.18 -5.93 4.37
CA ASN A 49 6.23 -4.93 4.17
C ASN A 49 5.72 -3.50 4.32
N ILE A 50 4.47 -3.34 4.68
CA ILE A 50 3.88 -2.01 4.94
C ILE A 50 3.74 -1.87 6.43
N ILE A 51 4.42 -0.87 7.00
CA ILE A 51 4.41 -0.62 8.44
C ILE A 51 3.52 0.57 8.73
N ILE A 52 2.71 0.44 9.76
CA ILE A 52 1.90 1.56 10.25
C ILE A 52 2.53 2.01 11.58
N SER A 53 2.96 3.26 11.62
CA SER A 53 3.57 3.82 12.82
C SER A 53 2.51 4.05 13.90
N PRO A 54 2.93 4.28 15.16
CA PRO A 54 1.97 4.61 16.21
C PRO A 54 1.10 5.81 15.90
N SER A 55 1.57 6.74 15.05
CA SER A 55 0.79 7.89 14.63
C SER A 55 -0.11 7.61 13.43
N GLY A 56 -0.12 6.37 12.94
CA GLY A 56 -0.97 5.99 11.82
C GLY A 56 -0.37 6.25 10.44
N GLN A 57 0.91 6.56 10.37
CA GLN A 57 1.57 6.85 9.09
C GLN A 57 2.10 5.56 8.45
N PRO A 58 1.82 5.35 7.15
CA PRO A 58 2.34 4.18 6.47
C PRO A 58 3.78 4.39 5.99
N GLY A 59 4.52 3.30 5.92
CA GLY A 59 5.87 3.29 5.40
C GLY A 59 6.21 1.91 4.90
N LEU A 60 7.40 1.77 4.29
CA LEU A 60 7.86 0.50 3.74
C LEU A 60 9.07 0.00 4.50
N ILE A 61 9.18 -1.31 4.61
CA ILE A 61 10.39 -1.97 5.10
C ILE A 61 10.87 -2.95 4.04
N ASP A 62 12.12 -3.40 4.18
CA ASP A 62 12.71 -4.41 3.29
C ASP A 62 12.68 -3.94 1.83
N ILE A 63 13.25 -2.76 1.61
CA ILE A 63 13.11 -2.03 0.35
C ILE A 63 14.18 -2.38 -0.69
N ALA A 64 14.83 -3.54 -0.56
CA ALA A 64 15.89 -3.96 -1.49
C ALA A 64 15.40 -4.02 -2.94
N ASP A 65 14.11 -4.36 -3.15
CA ASP A 65 13.52 -4.50 -4.47
C ASP A 65 12.93 -3.22 -5.02
N LEU A 66 13.05 -2.12 -4.28
CA LEU A 66 12.43 -0.87 -4.67
C LEU A 66 13.14 -0.27 -5.87
N ARG A 67 12.37 0.19 -6.85
CA ARG A 67 12.86 0.89 -8.02
C ARG A 67 12.21 2.26 -8.09
N ALA A 68 13.03 3.28 -8.26
CA ALA A 68 12.53 4.65 -8.39
C ALA A 68 12.81 5.16 -9.81
N ARG A 69 11.83 5.79 -10.41
CA ARG A 69 11.93 6.38 -11.73
C ARG A 69 11.73 7.88 -11.63
N SER A 70 12.15 8.61 -12.66
CA SER A 70 12.01 10.06 -12.67
C SER A 70 10.61 10.54 -13.04
N ALA A 71 9.73 9.63 -13.44
CA ALA A 71 8.37 9.95 -13.84
C ALA A 71 7.38 9.01 -13.12
N PRO A 72 6.10 9.37 -13.05
CA PRO A 72 5.09 8.48 -12.49
C PRO A 72 5.08 7.14 -13.21
N LEU A 73 4.67 6.09 -12.51
CA LEU A 73 4.62 4.76 -13.09
C LEU A 73 3.59 4.70 -14.22
N SER A 74 3.90 3.90 -15.23
CA SER A 74 2.97 3.64 -16.33
C SER A 74 1.75 2.87 -15.82
N PRO A 75 0.62 2.91 -16.52
CA PRO A 75 -0.54 2.11 -16.15
C PRO A 75 -0.24 0.61 -16.03
N TYR A 76 0.63 0.10 -16.87
CA TYR A 76 1.04 -1.31 -16.82
C TYR A 76 1.71 -1.64 -15.48
N LEU A 77 2.70 -0.82 -15.08
CA LEU A 77 3.42 -1.07 -13.83
C LEU A 77 2.53 -0.87 -12.61
N ARG A 78 1.62 0.10 -12.66
CA ARG A 78 0.67 0.32 -11.57
C ARG A 78 -0.22 -0.89 -11.36
N ARG A 79 -0.76 -1.43 -12.45
CA ARG A 79 -1.61 -2.61 -12.39
C ARG A 79 -0.84 -3.81 -11.86
N ARG A 80 0.37 -4.01 -12.35
CA ARG A 80 1.21 -5.12 -11.92
C ARG A 80 1.53 -5.02 -10.44
N ASN A 81 1.81 -3.82 -9.95
CA ASN A 81 2.12 -3.63 -8.54
C ASN A 81 0.89 -3.88 -7.66
N MET A 82 -0.29 -3.47 -8.12
CA MET A 82 -1.53 -3.77 -7.39
C MET A 82 -1.80 -5.27 -7.36
N GLN A 83 -1.50 -5.99 -8.42
CA GLN A 83 -1.63 -7.45 -8.44
C GLN A 83 -0.72 -8.11 -7.41
N GLN A 84 0.48 -7.58 -7.26
CA GLN A 84 1.41 -8.09 -6.25
C GLN A 84 0.87 -7.90 -4.84
N LEU A 85 0.17 -6.79 -4.60
CA LEU A 85 -0.47 -6.54 -3.32
C LEU A 85 -1.50 -7.61 -2.98
N HIS A 86 -2.17 -8.16 -3.98
CA HIS A 86 -3.19 -9.19 -3.83
C HIS A 86 -2.64 -10.61 -3.92
N LYS A 87 -1.34 -10.78 -3.95
CA LYS A 87 -0.73 -12.09 -4.22
C LYS A 87 -1.03 -13.13 -3.14
N TYR A 88 -1.04 -12.70 -1.88
CA TYR A 88 -1.25 -13.63 -0.77
C TYR A 88 -2.74 -13.70 -0.44
N PRO A 89 -3.30 -14.91 -0.26
CA PRO A 89 -4.74 -15.03 0.00
C PRO A 89 -5.22 -14.27 1.23
N GLU A 90 -4.42 -14.26 2.28
CA GLU A 90 -4.76 -13.52 3.50
C GLU A 90 -4.88 -12.02 3.21
N ASP A 91 -3.93 -11.49 2.45
CA ASP A 91 -3.93 -10.07 2.10
C ASP A 91 -5.11 -9.76 1.18
N HIS A 92 -5.33 -10.62 0.19
CA HIS A 92 -6.45 -10.45 -0.75
C HIS A 92 -7.78 -10.45 -0.03
N ALA A 93 -7.96 -11.33 0.94
CA ALA A 93 -9.20 -11.40 1.70
C ALA A 93 -9.49 -10.10 2.43
N TRP A 94 -8.48 -9.49 3.03
CA TRP A 94 -8.66 -8.22 3.73
C TRP A 94 -8.91 -7.09 2.76
N LEU A 95 -8.14 -7.05 1.67
CA LEU A 95 -8.25 -5.96 0.69
C LEU A 95 -9.62 -5.91 0.04
N SER A 96 -10.26 -7.07 -0.12
CA SER A 96 -11.56 -7.15 -0.78
C SER A 96 -12.67 -7.55 0.19
N ALA A 97 -12.48 -7.38 1.48
CA ALA A 97 -13.43 -7.81 2.49
C ALA A 97 -14.81 -7.19 2.25
N GLY A 98 -15.85 -8.02 2.31
CA GLY A 98 -17.22 -7.57 2.09
C GLY A 98 -17.49 -7.08 0.68
N GLY A 99 -16.65 -7.47 -0.29
CA GLY A 99 -16.76 -6.95 -1.66
C GLY A 99 -16.29 -5.52 -1.78
N SER A 100 -15.53 -5.05 -0.81
CA SER A 100 -15.08 -3.66 -0.76
C SER A 100 -14.09 -3.34 -1.87
N SER A 101 -14.23 -2.15 -2.43
CA SER A 101 -13.26 -1.58 -3.34
C SER A 101 -12.61 -0.34 -2.73
N GLU A 102 -12.61 -0.27 -1.41
CA GLU A 102 -12.13 0.92 -0.69
C GLU A 102 -10.69 1.28 -1.04
N VAL A 103 -9.82 0.28 -1.15
CA VAL A 103 -8.41 0.52 -1.50
C VAL A 103 -8.32 1.12 -2.90
N GLU A 104 -9.00 0.51 -3.87
CA GLU A 104 -8.99 0.99 -5.25
C GLU A 104 -9.63 2.37 -5.37
N ASP A 105 -10.72 2.61 -4.65
CA ASP A 105 -11.38 3.91 -4.68
C ASP A 105 -10.47 4.99 -4.11
N ALA A 106 -9.82 4.73 -3.00
CA ALA A 106 -8.89 5.66 -2.39
C ALA A 106 -7.68 5.91 -3.30
N TYR A 107 -7.19 4.86 -3.95
CA TYR A 107 -6.09 4.98 -4.91
C TYR A 107 -6.47 5.90 -6.05
N ARG A 108 -7.63 5.65 -6.66
CA ARG A 108 -8.08 6.46 -7.80
C ARG A 108 -8.33 7.92 -7.40
N ALA A 109 -8.92 8.13 -6.23
CA ALA A 109 -9.17 9.49 -5.76
C ALA A 109 -7.88 10.26 -5.53
N ALA A 110 -6.88 9.62 -4.93
CA ALA A 110 -5.59 10.27 -4.69
C ALA A 110 -4.84 10.54 -5.99
N ASP A 111 -4.87 9.57 -6.92
CA ASP A 111 -4.22 9.73 -8.22
C ASP A 111 -4.91 10.81 -9.06
N GLY A 112 -6.24 10.83 -9.03
CA GLY A 112 -7.00 11.82 -9.79
C GLY A 112 -6.76 13.25 -9.35
N LYS A 113 -6.42 13.47 -8.10
CA LYS A 113 -6.14 14.81 -7.58
C LYS A 113 -4.88 15.43 -8.18
N LYS A 114 -4.05 14.63 -8.81
CA LYS A 114 -2.81 15.10 -9.41
C LYS A 114 -3.01 15.79 -10.74
N ARG A 115 -4.19 15.75 -11.28
CA ARG A 115 -4.48 16.28 -12.61
C ARG A 115 -5.03 17.67 -12.59
#